data_a57fe1922d51e7195256ec3536032798
#
_entry.id   a57fe1922d51e7195256ec3536032798
#
_cell.length_a   1.000
_cell.length_b   1.000
_cell.length_c   1.000
_cell.angle_alpha   90.00
_cell.angle_beta   90.00
_cell.angle_gamma   90.00
#
_symmetry.space_group_name_H-M   'P 1'
#
loop_
_entity.id
_entity.type
_entity.pdbx_description
1 polymer ?
#
loop_
_entity_poly.entity_id
_entity_poly.type
_entity_poly.pdbx_seq_one_letter_code
_entity_poly.pdbx_strand_id
1 'polypeptide(L)'
;MQLIEPHNHRINAAERAIQTFKDAFIAALATTDSEFPLQLWDRLTPQVRDTLNLMRASRINPAILAYEALNGPYNWNRYPLAPLGCKAIVYEDGDTQGSWASRGIDGLYLGPSKDHYRCALYYIPKTRAYRISGSTELFPQHCQLPNLTANQHFRKLTDKLAYETATANKTATGKCLIKLLQSRIKKILELTPEPTAQDTQEQEQRVRE
;
A
#
# COMPACT_ATOMS: atom_id res chain seq x y z
N MET A 1 -17.51 -19.57 -28.53
CA MET A 1 -16.04 -19.58 -28.51
C MET A 1 -15.60 -18.45 -29.43
N GLN A 2 -14.91 -17.43 -28.92
CA GLN A 2 -14.49 -16.28 -29.73
C GLN A 2 -13.04 -16.54 -30.16
N LEU A 3 -12.83 -16.75 -31.47
CA LEU A 3 -11.49 -16.91 -32.04
C LEU A 3 -10.88 -15.49 -32.18
N ILE A 4 -9.70 -15.32 -31.61
CA ILE A 4 -8.94 -14.06 -31.65
C ILE A 4 -7.79 -14.26 -32.62
N GLU A 5 -7.54 -13.25 -33.45
CA GLU A 5 -6.41 -13.27 -34.40
C GLU A 5 -5.08 -13.43 -33.66
N PRO A 6 -4.12 -14.18 -34.23
CA PRO A 6 -2.77 -14.29 -33.67
C PRO A 6 -2.19 -12.87 -33.41
N HIS A 7 -1.51 -12.69 -32.30
CA HIS A 7 -0.86 -11.45 -31.89
C HIS A 7 -1.78 -10.28 -31.43
N ASN A 8 -3.11 -10.46 -31.39
CA ASN A 8 -4.02 -9.43 -30.92
C ASN A 8 -4.42 -9.66 -29.44
N HIS A 9 -3.43 -9.62 -28.53
CA HIS A 9 -3.60 -9.85 -27.09
C HIS A 9 -4.51 -8.83 -26.39
N ARG A 10 -4.69 -7.64 -26.97
CA ARG A 10 -5.52 -6.57 -26.37
C ARG A 10 -7.01 -6.89 -26.34
N ILE A 11 -7.48 -7.78 -27.21
CA ILE A 11 -8.90 -8.17 -27.30
C ILE A 11 -9.22 -9.28 -26.29
N ASN A 12 -8.23 -10.05 -25.86
CA ASN A 12 -8.44 -11.14 -24.92
C ASN A 12 -8.76 -10.62 -23.51
N ALA A 13 -10.02 -10.73 -23.11
CA ALA A 13 -10.48 -10.30 -21.78
C ALA A 13 -9.79 -11.05 -20.63
N ALA A 14 -9.46 -12.33 -20.85
CA ALA A 14 -8.77 -13.15 -19.86
C ALA A 14 -7.33 -12.68 -19.64
N GLU A 15 -6.58 -12.41 -20.72
CA GLU A 15 -5.21 -11.88 -20.61
C GLU A 15 -5.17 -10.53 -19.88
N ARG A 16 -6.11 -9.63 -20.21
CA ARG A 16 -6.21 -8.35 -19.50
C ARG A 16 -6.53 -8.52 -18.01
N ALA A 17 -7.39 -9.48 -17.68
CA ALA A 17 -7.69 -9.77 -16.27
C ALA A 17 -6.48 -10.32 -15.53
N ILE A 18 -5.73 -11.23 -16.16
CA ILE A 18 -4.48 -11.77 -15.61
C ILE A 18 -3.44 -10.65 -15.43
N GLN A 19 -3.27 -9.80 -16.43
CA GLN A 19 -2.34 -8.66 -16.33
C GLN A 19 -2.74 -7.72 -15.19
N THR A 20 -4.01 -7.34 -15.09
CA THR A 20 -4.50 -6.47 -14.00
C THR A 20 -4.26 -7.09 -12.61
N PHE A 21 -4.50 -8.40 -12.48
CA PHE A 21 -4.21 -9.10 -11.22
C PHE A 21 -2.72 -9.12 -10.92
N LYS A 22 -1.89 -9.40 -11.93
CA LYS A 22 -0.43 -9.44 -11.80
C LYS A 22 0.12 -8.08 -11.35
N ASP A 23 -0.35 -7.00 -11.95
CA ASP A 23 0.07 -5.64 -11.58
C ASP A 23 -0.33 -5.30 -10.14
N ALA A 24 -1.57 -5.63 -9.74
CA ALA A 24 -2.03 -5.46 -8.38
C ALA A 24 -1.24 -6.31 -7.37
N PHE A 25 -0.87 -7.53 -7.77
CA PHE A 25 -0.08 -8.44 -6.94
C PHE A 25 1.36 -7.93 -6.75
N ILE A 26 2.00 -7.45 -7.82
CA ILE A 26 3.33 -6.82 -7.74
C ILE A 26 3.30 -5.59 -6.83
N ALA A 27 2.28 -4.75 -6.96
CA ALA A 27 2.10 -3.60 -6.07
C ALA A 27 1.91 -4.02 -4.60
N ALA A 28 1.17 -5.10 -4.35
CA ALA A 28 1.00 -5.65 -3.01
C ALA A 28 2.30 -6.22 -2.44
N LEU A 29 3.10 -6.93 -3.25
CA LEU A 29 4.42 -7.41 -2.84
C LEU A 29 5.38 -6.28 -2.49
N ALA A 30 5.29 -5.14 -3.18
CA ALA A 30 6.10 -3.97 -2.88
C ALA A 30 5.77 -3.32 -1.52
N THR A 31 4.62 -3.66 -0.92
CA THR A 31 4.22 -3.18 0.41
C THR A 31 4.54 -4.16 1.54
N THR A 32 5.07 -5.35 1.23
CA THR A 32 5.45 -6.33 2.24
C THR A 32 6.71 -5.90 2.99
N ASP A 33 6.88 -6.38 4.22
CA ASP A 33 8.09 -6.18 4.99
C ASP A 33 9.31 -6.78 4.26
N SER A 34 10.48 -6.17 4.45
CA SER A 34 11.74 -6.64 3.83
C SER A 34 12.15 -8.04 4.25
N GLU A 35 11.74 -8.47 5.44
CA GLU A 35 11.99 -9.81 5.98
C GLU A 35 10.95 -10.85 5.52
N PHE A 36 9.96 -10.43 4.70
CA PHE A 36 8.92 -11.33 4.24
C PHE A 36 9.50 -12.41 3.31
N PRO A 37 9.34 -13.71 3.64
CA PRO A 37 9.83 -14.78 2.79
C PRO A 37 8.99 -14.89 1.51
N LEU A 38 9.58 -14.53 0.38
CA LEU A 38 8.89 -14.54 -0.93
C LEU A 38 8.30 -15.89 -1.32
N GLN A 39 8.76 -16.98 -0.73
CA GLN A 39 8.19 -18.33 -0.95
C GLN A 39 6.72 -18.44 -0.52
N LEU A 40 6.26 -17.55 0.36
CA LEU A 40 4.88 -17.51 0.87
C LEU A 40 3.95 -16.59 0.05
N TRP A 41 4.36 -16.20 -1.14
CA TRP A 41 3.59 -15.29 -2.01
C TRP A 41 2.17 -15.81 -2.30
N ASP A 42 1.99 -17.13 -2.42
CA ASP A 42 0.71 -17.78 -2.67
C ASP A 42 -0.32 -17.47 -1.57
N ARG A 43 0.13 -17.33 -0.33
CA ARG A 43 -0.71 -17.01 0.82
C ARG A 43 -1.27 -15.59 0.81
N LEU A 44 -0.62 -14.68 0.09
CA LEU A 44 -1.08 -13.31 -0.06
C LEU A 44 -2.17 -13.16 -1.13
N THR A 45 -2.25 -14.12 -2.07
CA THR A 45 -3.15 -14.10 -3.23
C THR A 45 -4.63 -13.87 -2.88
N PRO A 46 -5.21 -14.50 -1.84
CA PRO A 46 -6.62 -14.32 -1.50
C PRO A 46 -6.95 -12.86 -1.13
N GLN A 47 -6.11 -12.22 -0.32
CA GLN A 47 -6.35 -10.83 0.08
C GLN A 47 -6.11 -9.86 -1.10
N VAL A 48 -5.11 -10.08 -1.94
CA VAL A 48 -4.88 -9.25 -3.13
C VAL A 48 -6.10 -9.29 -4.04
N ARG A 49 -6.67 -10.47 -4.29
CA ARG A 49 -7.89 -10.63 -5.07
C ARG A 49 -9.06 -9.87 -4.43
N ASP A 50 -9.26 -10.02 -3.14
CA ASP A 50 -10.37 -9.40 -2.43
C ASP A 50 -10.19 -7.87 -2.41
N THR A 51 -8.98 -7.37 -2.16
CA THR A 51 -8.64 -5.94 -2.22
C THR A 51 -8.86 -5.37 -3.62
N LEU A 52 -8.39 -6.05 -4.67
CA LEU A 52 -8.59 -5.62 -6.04
C LEU A 52 -10.09 -5.51 -6.38
N ASN A 53 -10.90 -6.46 -5.91
CA ASN A 53 -12.35 -6.45 -6.14
C ASN A 53 -13.07 -5.39 -5.29
N LEU A 54 -12.54 -5.02 -4.14
CA LEU A 54 -13.05 -3.91 -3.32
C LEU A 54 -12.70 -2.54 -3.91
N MET A 55 -11.64 -2.44 -4.72
CA MET A 55 -11.19 -1.17 -5.30
C MET A 55 -11.83 -0.85 -6.66
N ARG A 56 -12.54 -1.76 -7.27
CA ARG A 56 -13.13 -1.59 -8.61
C ARG A 56 -14.64 -1.77 -8.61
N ALA A 57 -15.33 -1.03 -9.48
CA ALA A 57 -16.74 -1.24 -9.74
C ALA A 57 -17.00 -2.55 -10.48
N SER A 58 -18.16 -3.13 -10.28
CA SER A 58 -18.64 -4.28 -11.03
C SER A 58 -18.87 -3.91 -12.50
N ARG A 59 -18.53 -4.82 -13.41
CA ARG A 59 -18.85 -4.63 -14.85
C ARG A 59 -20.32 -4.81 -15.17
N ILE A 60 -21.05 -5.57 -14.34
CA ILE A 60 -22.47 -5.85 -14.54
C ILE A 60 -23.31 -4.69 -14.00
N ASN A 61 -22.98 -4.21 -12.81
CA ASN A 61 -23.63 -3.08 -12.19
C ASN A 61 -22.57 -2.12 -11.63
N PRO A 62 -22.25 -1.01 -12.32
CA PRO A 62 -21.24 -0.06 -11.89
C PRO A 62 -21.56 0.67 -10.57
N ALA A 63 -22.78 0.60 -10.08
CA ALA A 63 -23.19 1.22 -8.81
C ALA A 63 -22.68 0.45 -7.57
N ILE A 64 -22.24 -0.80 -7.75
CA ILE A 64 -21.72 -1.65 -6.67
C ILE A 64 -20.28 -2.10 -6.96
N LEU A 65 -19.56 -2.49 -5.90
CA LEU A 65 -18.20 -2.99 -6.02
C LEU A 65 -18.18 -4.40 -6.65
N ALA A 66 -17.09 -4.74 -7.33
CA ALA A 66 -16.94 -6.08 -7.91
C ALA A 66 -16.94 -7.17 -6.83
N TYR A 67 -16.42 -6.89 -5.65
CA TYR A 67 -16.50 -7.80 -4.49
C TYR A 67 -17.95 -8.03 -4.07
N GLU A 68 -18.72 -6.96 -3.93
CA GLU A 68 -20.11 -7.00 -3.50
C GLU A 68 -21.01 -7.76 -4.48
N ALA A 69 -20.75 -7.62 -5.77
CA ALA A 69 -21.47 -8.35 -6.82
C ALA A 69 -21.27 -9.88 -6.74
N LEU A 70 -20.14 -10.35 -6.15
CA LEU A 70 -19.81 -11.76 -6.05
C LEU A 70 -20.11 -12.38 -4.69
N ASN A 71 -19.88 -11.63 -3.61
CA ASN A 71 -19.86 -12.14 -2.24
C ASN A 71 -20.84 -11.40 -1.30
N GLY A 72 -21.55 -10.41 -1.79
CA GLY A 72 -22.32 -9.49 -0.97
C GLY A 72 -21.45 -8.41 -0.29
N PRO A 73 -22.03 -7.55 0.54
CA PRO A 73 -21.34 -6.43 1.14
C PRO A 73 -20.18 -6.91 2.05
N TYR A 74 -19.03 -6.25 1.94
CA TYR A 74 -17.86 -6.60 2.73
C TYR A 74 -18.05 -6.22 4.20
N ASN A 75 -17.86 -7.17 5.09
CA ASN A 75 -17.98 -6.94 6.54
C ASN A 75 -16.61 -6.57 7.15
N TRP A 76 -16.34 -5.28 7.25
CA TRP A 76 -15.10 -4.73 7.80
C TRP A 76 -14.87 -5.08 9.28
N ASN A 77 -15.94 -5.27 10.04
CA ASN A 77 -15.84 -5.66 11.45
C ASN A 77 -15.43 -7.13 11.60
N ARG A 78 -15.83 -7.97 10.67
CA ARG A 78 -15.49 -9.39 10.69
C ARG A 78 -14.11 -9.69 10.10
N TYR A 79 -13.75 -8.96 9.02
CA TYR A 79 -12.52 -9.18 8.27
C TYR A 79 -11.71 -7.89 8.20
N PRO A 80 -11.09 -7.45 9.31
CA PRO A 80 -10.24 -6.28 9.27
C PRO A 80 -9.04 -6.55 8.35
N LEU A 81 -8.79 -5.61 7.43
CA LEU A 81 -7.66 -5.69 6.52
C LEU A 81 -6.46 -4.93 7.08
N ALA A 82 -5.29 -5.49 6.84
CA ALA A 82 -4.01 -4.87 7.12
C ALA A 82 -3.10 -4.94 5.88
N PRO A 83 -2.04 -4.14 5.80
CA PRO A 83 -1.04 -4.26 4.75
C PRO A 83 -0.46 -5.66 4.70
N LEU A 84 -0.40 -6.23 3.49
CA LEU A 84 0.09 -7.59 3.27
C LEU A 84 1.54 -7.74 3.68
N GLY A 85 1.85 -8.86 4.34
CA GLY A 85 3.21 -9.17 4.76
C GLY A 85 3.79 -8.21 5.81
N CYS A 86 2.98 -7.34 6.44
CA CYS A 86 3.48 -6.47 7.49
C CYS A 86 3.87 -7.25 8.74
N LYS A 87 4.85 -6.70 9.46
CA LYS A 87 5.28 -7.24 10.75
C LYS A 87 4.15 -7.13 11.77
N ALA A 88 4.02 -8.16 12.59
CA ALA A 88 3.03 -8.23 13.66
C ALA A 88 3.64 -8.88 14.91
N ILE A 89 3.13 -8.51 16.07
CA ILE A 89 3.33 -9.26 17.30
C ILE A 89 2.05 -10.06 17.55
N VAL A 90 2.19 -11.37 17.61
CA VAL A 90 1.11 -12.30 17.94
C VAL A 90 1.22 -12.69 19.41
N TYR A 91 0.21 -12.35 20.19
CA TYR A 91 0.21 -12.67 21.61
C TYR A 91 -0.14 -14.15 21.85
N GLU A 92 0.58 -14.77 22.77
CA GLU A 92 0.35 -16.15 23.20
C GLU A 92 -0.52 -16.18 24.46
N ASP A 93 -1.27 -17.27 24.60
CA ASP A 93 -2.07 -17.50 25.80
C ASP A 93 -1.17 -17.69 27.04
N GLY A 94 -1.57 -17.06 28.15
CA GLY A 94 -0.77 -17.01 29.38
C GLY A 94 -0.52 -18.37 30.04
N ASP A 95 -1.35 -19.38 29.73
CA ASP A 95 -1.29 -20.70 30.35
C ASP A 95 -0.05 -21.52 29.92
N THR A 96 0.55 -21.16 28.79
CA THR A 96 1.73 -21.86 28.24
C THR A 96 3.06 -21.18 28.53
N GLN A 97 3.03 -20.01 29.21
CA GLN A 97 4.19 -19.17 29.39
C GLN A 97 4.70 -19.14 30.83
N GLY A 98 6.03 -19.09 30.99
CA GLY A 98 6.65 -18.80 32.28
C GLY A 98 6.41 -17.34 32.71
N SER A 99 6.42 -17.09 34.03
CA SER A 99 6.09 -15.79 34.64
C SER A 99 6.85 -14.57 34.09
N TRP A 100 8.01 -14.77 33.49
CA TRP A 100 8.88 -13.73 32.93
C TRP A 100 9.16 -13.87 31.43
N ALA A 101 8.44 -14.76 30.74
CA ALA A 101 8.59 -14.94 29.30
C ALA A 101 7.94 -13.79 28.50
N SER A 102 8.47 -13.52 27.30
CA SER A 102 7.86 -12.59 26.36
C SER A 102 6.46 -13.07 25.96
N ARG A 103 5.45 -12.23 26.13
CA ARG A 103 4.05 -12.57 25.80
C ARG A 103 3.74 -12.52 24.31
N GLY A 104 4.62 -12.02 23.49
CA GLY A 104 4.42 -11.88 22.06
C GLY A 104 5.50 -12.54 21.25
N ILE A 105 5.12 -13.08 20.11
CA ILE A 105 6.02 -13.67 19.11
C ILE A 105 5.92 -12.86 17.83
N ASP A 106 7.06 -12.60 17.20
CA ASP A 106 7.12 -11.94 15.90
C ASP A 106 6.46 -12.80 14.83
N GLY A 107 5.57 -12.20 14.08
CA GLY A 107 4.85 -12.81 12.97
C GLY A 107 4.74 -11.88 11.78
N LEU A 108 4.36 -12.44 10.64
CA LEU A 108 4.07 -11.71 9.41
C LEU A 108 2.63 -11.94 9.01
N TYR A 109 1.90 -10.87 8.78
CA TYR A 109 0.49 -10.91 8.42
C TYR A 109 0.28 -11.45 7.01
N LEU A 110 -0.58 -12.45 6.85
CA LEU A 110 -0.89 -13.07 5.56
C LEU A 110 -2.27 -12.74 5.01
N GLY A 111 -3.20 -12.36 5.88
CA GLY A 111 -4.56 -12.04 5.48
C GLY A 111 -5.59 -12.33 6.58
N PRO A 112 -6.86 -11.88 6.40
CA PRO A 112 -7.92 -12.17 7.35
C PRO A 112 -8.31 -13.65 7.30
N SER A 113 -8.61 -14.24 8.46
CA SER A 113 -9.18 -15.58 8.55
C SER A 113 -10.66 -15.53 8.17
N LYS A 114 -11.09 -16.44 7.27
CA LYS A 114 -12.52 -16.54 6.89
C LYS A 114 -13.35 -17.31 7.89
N ASP A 115 -12.71 -18.20 8.63
CA ASP A 115 -13.38 -19.13 9.54
C ASP A 115 -13.57 -18.54 10.94
N HIS A 116 -12.72 -17.59 11.34
CA HIS A 116 -12.71 -17.03 12.68
C HIS A 116 -13.02 -15.53 12.67
N TYR A 117 -13.92 -15.10 13.54
CA TYR A 117 -14.34 -13.71 13.68
C TYR A 117 -13.18 -12.83 14.16
N ARG A 118 -12.85 -11.76 13.39
CA ARG A 118 -11.79 -10.79 13.69
C ARG A 118 -10.39 -11.38 13.86
N CYS A 119 -10.16 -12.60 13.39
CA CYS A 119 -8.85 -13.21 13.40
C CYS A 119 -8.16 -13.07 12.05
N ALA A 120 -6.84 -13.10 12.10
CA ALA A 120 -6.02 -13.10 10.90
C ALA A 120 -5.01 -14.26 10.93
N LEU A 121 -4.56 -14.64 9.76
CA LEU A 121 -3.54 -15.65 9.55
C LEU A 121 -2.16 -14.98 9.58
N TYR A 122 -1.26 -15.52 10.36
CA TYR A 122 0.11 -15.09 10.53
C TYR A 122 1.11 -16.20 10.22
N TYR A 123 2.22 -15.85 9.64
CA TYR A 123 3.38 -16.74 9.57
C TYR A 123 4.36 -16.37 10.68
N ILE A 124 4.78 -17.37 11.46
CA ILE A 124 5.73 -17.21 12.56
C ILE A 124 7.12 -17.70 12.08
N PRO A 125 8.08 -16.82 11.80
CA PRO A 125 9.39 -17.20 11.29
C PRO A 125 10.16 -18.14 12.22
N LYS A 126 10.05 -17.91 13.53
CA LYS A 126 10.73 -18.70 14.56
C LYS A 126 10.36 -20.19 14.54
N THR A 127 9.07 -20.49 14.33
CA THR A 127 8.57 -21.87 14.31
C THR A 127 8.33 -22.39 12.90
N ARG A 128 8.44 -21.52 11.88
CA ARG A 128 8.08 -21.79 10.47
C ARG A 128 6.65 -22.33 10.32
N ALA A 129 5.75 -21.89 11.18
CA ALA A 129 4.36 -22.36 11.24
C ALA A 129 3.38 -21.21 10.99
N TYR A 130 2.14 -21.61 10.63
CA TYR A 130 1.03 -20.67 10.51
C TYR A 130 0.24 -20.64 11.82
N ARG A 131 -0.23 -19.45 12.18
CA ARG A 131 -1.07 -19.26 13.36
C ARG A 131 -2.23 -18.33 13.02
N ILE A 132 -3.42 -18.66 13.53
CA ILE A 132 -4.59 -17.80 13.47
C ILE A 132 -4.72 -17.14 14.85
N SER A 133 -4.80 -15.82 14.89
CA SER A 133 -4.95 -15.06 16.13
C SER A 133 -5.77 -13.81 15.92
N GLY A 134 -6.53 -13.40 16.93
CA GLY A 134 -7.21 -12.11 17.02
C GLY A 134 -6.51 -11.13 17.97
N SER A 135 -5.63 -11.65 18.85
CA SER A 135 -4.86 -10.83 19.80
C SER A 135 -3.50 -10.52 19.20
N THR A 136 -3.43 -9.43 18.42
CA THR A 136 -2.22 -9.09 17.68
C THR A 136 -2.04 -7.58 17.59
N GLU A 137 -0.80 -7.15 17.48
CA GLU A 137 -0.42 -5.77 17.18
C GLU A 137 0.30 -5.72 15.84
N LEU A 138 -0.17 -4.85 14.95
CA LEU A 138 0.33 -4.71 13.59
C LEU A 138 1.23 -3.48 13.47
N PHE A 139 2.33 -3.61 12.73
CA PHE A 139 3.31 -2.55 12.51
C PHE A 139 3.38 -2.14 11.03
N PRO A 140 2.36 -1.45 10.51
CA PRO A 140 2.30 -1.07 9.09
C PRO A 140 3.41 -0.10 8.67
N GLN A 141 4.05 0.60 9.61
CA GLN A 141 5.18 1.48 9.34
C GLN A 141 6.42 0.75 8.81
N HIS A 142 6.52 -0.55 9.01
CA HIS A 142 7.59 -1.38 8.46
C HIS A 142 7.32 -1.86 7.03
N CYS A 143 6.14 -1.60 6.49
CA CYS A 143 5.87 -1.85 5.08
C CYS A 143 6.67 -0.88 4.21
N GLN A 144 7.35 -1.41 3.22
CA GLN A 144 8.02 -0.60 2.20
C GLN A 144 6.95 0.00 1.27
N LEU A 145 6.36 1.10 1.68
CA LEU A 145 5.53 1.89 0.77
C LEU A 145 6.44 2.42 -0.34
N PRO A 146 6.00 2.39 -1.60
CA PRO A 146 6.76 2.98 -2.68
C PRO A 146 7.06 4.44 -2.29
N ASN A 147 8.33 4.77 -2.15
CA ASN A 147 8.75 6.12 -1.89
C ASN A 147 8.18 7.01 -2.99
N LEU A 148 7.44 8.02 -2.60
CA LEU A 148 6.99 9.03 -3.54
C LEU A 148 8.23 9.58 -4.25
N THR A 149 8.22 9.58 -5.57
CA THR A 149 9.29 10.25 -6.31
C THR A 149 9.38 11.70 -5.82
N ALA A 150 10.57 12.30 -5.88
CA ALA A 150 10.78 13.70 -5.47
C ALA A 150 9.74 14.63 -6.08
N ASN A 151 9.37 14.41 -7.35
CA ASN A 151 8.32 15.16 -8.05
C ASN A 151 6.92 14.95 -7.47
N GLN A 152 6.58 13.74 -7.03
CA GLN A 152 5.29 13.46 -6.39
C GLN A 152 5.22 14.05 -4.98
N HIS A 153 6.34 14.02 -4.26
CA HIS A 153 6.44 14.67 -2.96
C HIS A 153 6.32 16.19 -3.07
N PHE A 154 6.97 16.77 -4.07
CA PHE A 154 6.89 18.19 -4.37
C PHE A 154 5.46 18.61 -4.75
N ARG A 155 4.79 17.86 -5.63
CA ARG A 155 3.37 18.08 -5.96
C ARG A 155 2.47 18.05 -4.73
N LYS A 156 2.58 17.04 -3.87
CA LYS A 156 1.79 16.98 -2.63
C LYS A 156 2.03 18.18 -1.71
N LEU A 157 3.28 18.63 -1.60
CA LEU A 157 3.61 19.81 -0.81
C LEU A 157 3.06 21.11 -1.42
N THR A 158 3.12 21.26 -2.75
CA THR A 158 2.54 22.41 -3.44
C THR A 158 1.03 22.44 -3.36
N ASP A 159 0.34 21.31 -3.50
CA ASP A 159 -1.11 21.20 -3.35
C ASP A 159 -1.55 21.53 -1.91
N LYS A 160 -0.80 21.05 -0.91
CA LYS A 160 -1.04 21.37 0.49
C LYS A 160 -0.84 22.87 0.78
N LEU A 161 0.23 23.46 0.26
CA LEU A 161 0.49 24.90 0.37
C LEU A 161 -0.60 25.71 -0.33
N ALA A 162 -1.04 25.31 -1.51
CA ALA A 162 -2.13 25.98 -2.24
C ALA A 162 -3.44 25.93 -1.45
N TYR A 163 -3.77 24.80 -0.84
CA TYR A 163 -4.95 24.65 -0.01
C TYR A 163 -4.87 25.53 1.26
N GLU A 164 -3.74 25.51 1.97
CA GLU A 164 -3.53 26.31 3.18
C GLU A 164 -3.54 27.82 2.85
N THR A 165 -2.93 28.24 1.73
CA THR A 165 -2.96 29.65 1.29
C THR A 165 -4.36 30.10 0.89
N ALA A 166 -5.15 29.26 0.21
CA ALA A 166 -6.54 29.55 -0.12
C ALA A 166 -7.41 29.71 1.11
N THR A 167 -7.15 28.91 2.14
CA THR A 167 -7.87 28.97 3.43
C THR A 167 -7.44 30.18 4.26
N ALA A 168 -6.14 30.48 4.30
CA ALA A 168 -5.57 31.61 5.05
C ALA A 168 -5.92 32.97 4.43
N ASN A 169 -6.20 33.04 3.12
CA ASN A 169 -6.61 34.29 2.46
C ASN A 169 -7.95 34.87 2.96
N LYS A 170 -8.71 34.10 3.76
CA LYS A 170 -9.96 34.55 4.35
C LYS A 170 -9.76 35.41 5.61
N THR A 171 -8.55 35.47 6.19
CA THR A 171 -8.23 36.22 7.40
C THR A 171 -7.12 37.22 7.17
N ALA A 172 -7.18 38.38 7.84
CA ALA A 172 -6.15 39.44 7.72
C ALA A 172 -4.75 38.95 8.16
N THR A 173 -4.70 38.11 9.21
CA THR A 173 -3.49 37.48 9.71
C THR A 173 -2.89 36.48 8.68
N GLY A 174 -3.76 35.77 7.95
CA GLY A 174 -3.35 34.84 6.90
C GLY A 174 -2.65 35.53 5.73
N LYS A 175 -3.12 36.72 5.31
CA LYS A 175 -2.50 37.50 4.24
C LYS A 175 -1.07 37.93 4.60
N CYS A 176 -0.81 38.24 5.85
CA CYS A 176 0.54 38.58 6.33
C CYS A 176 1.47 37.37 6.30
N LEU A 177 1.00 36.21 6.76
CA LEU A 177 1.74 34.94 6.74
C LEU A 177 2.08 34.49 5.31
N ILE A 178 1.16 34.63 4.36
CA ILE A 178 1.38 34.30 2.95
C ILE A 178 2.51 35.14 2.35
N LYS A 179 2.52 36.45 2.59
CA LYS A 179 3.61 37.33 2.12
C LYS A 179 4.97 36.91 2.69
N LEU A 180 4.99 36.49 3.96
CA LEU A 180 6.20 36.05 4.65
C LEU A 180 6.70 34.69 4.09
N LEU A 181 5.80 33.77 3.79
CA LEU A 181 6.11 32.51 3.13
C LEU A 181 6.62 32.71 1.70
N GLN A 182 5.98 33.55 0.91
CA GLN A 182 6.41 33.90 -0.44
C GLN A 182 7.82 34.50 -0.46
N SER A 183 8.14 35.38 0.50
CA SER A 183 9.48 35.95 0.62
C SER A 183 10.54 34.91 0.98
N ARG A 184 10.20 33.91 1.82
CA ARG A 184 11.11 32.83 2.19
C ARG A 184 11.33 31.84 1.03
N ILE A 185 10.25 31.47 0.33
CA ILE A 185 10.36 30.60 -0.86
C ILE A 185 11.23 31.24 -1.93
N LYS A 186 11.05 32.54 -2.19
CA LYS A 186 11.88 33.29 -3.12
C LYS A 186 13.37 33.24 -2.73
N LYS A 187 13.65 33.40 -1.44
CA LYS A 187 15.02 33.32 -0.92
C LYS A 187 15.64 31.92 -1.04
N ILE A 188 14.85 30.88 -0.92
CA ILE A 188 15.31 29.48 -1.11
C ILE A 188 15.57 29.20 -2.60
N LEU A 189 14.72 29.67 -3.49
CA LEU A 189 14.91 29.53 -4.94
C LEU A 189 16.15 30.29 -5.45
N GLU A 190 16.47 31.41 -4.84
CA GLU A 190 17.70 32.16 -5.15
C GLU A 190 18.99 31.49 -4.64
N LEU A 191 18.87 30.58 -3.65
CA LEU A 191 19.99 29.83 -3.03
C LEU A 191 20.20 28.45 -3.67
N THR A 192 19.27 27.93 -4.48
CA THR A 192 19.46 26.69 -5.23
C THR A 192 20.17 27.00 -6.53
N PRO A 193 21.44 26.55 -6.73
CA PRO A 193 22.12 26.71 -8.00
C PRO A 193 21.32 25.98 -9.09
N GLU A 194 21.16 26.61 -10.25
CA GLU A 194 20.60 25.94 -11.42
C GLU A 194 21.45 24.69 -11.73
N PRO A 195 20.81 23.54 -12.02
CA PRO A 195 21.55 22.33 -12.38
C PRO A 195 22.40 22.62 -13.60
N THR A 196 23.70 22.47 -13.44
CA THR A 196 24.67 22.68 -14.53
C THR A 196 24.37 21.66 -15.63
N ALA A 197 24.54 22.07 -16.90
CA ALA A 197 24.29 21.19 -18.06
C ALA A 197 25.04 19.84 -18.02
N GLN A 198 26.04 19.70 -17.17
CA GLN A 198 26.78 18.48 -16.91
C GLN A 198 26.00 17.47 -16.09
N ASP A 199 25.21 17.91 -15.09
CA ASP A 199 24.40 17.02 -14.25
C ASP A 199 23.26 16.35 -15.04
N THR A 200 22.76 17.04 -16.06
CA THR A 200 21.69 16.53 -16.94
C THR A 200 22.22 15.44 -17.89
N GLN A 201 23.46 15.58 -18.36
CA GLN A 201 24.08 14.58 -19.25
C GLN A 201 24.49 13.30 -18.51
N GLU A 202 24.95 13.39 -17.25
CA GLU A 202 25.25 12.21 -16.43
C GLU A 202 23.97 11.42 -16.04
N GLN A 203 22.85 12.11 -15.82
CA GLN A 203 21.57 11.44 -15.58
C GLN A 203 21.02 10.74 -16.82
N GLU A 204 21.18 11.31 -18.00
CA GLU A 204 20.77 10.67 -19.25
C GLU A 204 21.64 9.46 -19.64
N GLN A 205 22.91 9.44 -19.28
CA GLN A 205 23.79 8.28 -19.48
C GLN A 205 23.45 7.10 -18.55
N ARG A 206 23.09 7.37 -17.28
CA ARG A 206 22.68 6.32 -16.32
C ARG A 206 21.33 5.67 -16.64
N VAL A 207 20.51 6.28 -17.48
CA VAL A 207 19.22 5.72 -17.92
C VAL A 207 19.38 4.84 -19.18
N ARG A 208 20.54 4.89 -19.84
CA ARG A 208 20.83 4.12 -21.06
C ARG A 208 21.71 2.88 -20.83
N GLU A 209 22.23 2.71 -19.62
CA GLU A 209 22.87 1.47 -19.14
C GLU A 209 21.86 0.61 -18.35
#